data_c147e44a6c28e2ef9dce466b9c4be242
#
_entry.id   c147e44a6c28e2ef9dce466b9c4be242
#
_cell.length_a   1.000
_cell.length_b   1.000
_cell.length_c   1.000
_cell.angle_alpha   90.00
_cell.angle_beta   90.00
_cell.angle_gamma   90.00
#
_symmetry.space_group_name_H-M   'P 1'
#
loop_
_entity.id
_entity.type
_entity.pdbx_description
1 polymer ?
#
loop_
_entity_poly.entity_id
_entity_poly.type
_entity_poly.pdbx_seq_one_letter_code
_entity_poly.pdbx_strand_id
1 'polypeptide(L)'
;MERLESFDSSDLMEFITAPQVKLVGTGGAGNNILDRLYSRRVKGVETIALNTDANHLHKSKAHVRKVIGAKITQGRGAGGDPYTGKRCAEDDEESIRSKLNDGDIIFVIAGMGGGTGTGSAPVIAKYAKETDAVVVGVAILPFKEEGLPRRKIALEGLAELKKNCDCV
;
A
#
# COMPACT_ATOMS: atom_id res chain seq x y z
N MET A 1 28.98 7.92 -43.32
CA MET A 1 28.98 6.53 -42.79
C MET A 1 29.39 6.66 -41.31
N GLU A 2 28.41 7.02 -40.45
CA GLU A 2 28.65 7.12 -39.03
C GLU A 2 28.86 5.72 -38.46
N ARG A 3 29.94 5.55 -37.70
CA ARG A 3 30.20 4.32 -36.95
C ARG A 3 29.11 4.17 -35.90
N LEU A 4 28.31 3.15 -36.01
CA LEU A 4 27.55 2.61 -34.89
C LEU A 4 28.58 2.21 -33.81
N GLU A 5 28.70 2.98 -32.76
CA GLU A 5 29.48 2.61 -31.58
C GLU A 5 28.88 1.30 -31.05
N SER A 6 29.67 0.25 -31.07
CA SER A 6 29.29 -1.03 -30.48
C SER A 6 29.32 -0.86 -28.97
N PHE A 7 28.14 -0.72 -28.37
CA PHE A 7 28.01 -0.81 -26.92
C PHE A 7 28.44 -2.22 -26.49
N ASP A 8 29.39 -2.29 -25.58
CA ASP A 8 29.79 -3.55 -24.96
C ASP A 8 28.66 -4.00 -24.01
N SER A 9 28.49 -5.34 -23.88
CA SER A 9 27.49 -5.91 -22.94
C SER A 9 27.72 -5.52 -21.49
N SER A 10 28.94 -5.14 -21.11
CA SER A 10 29.28 -4.57 -19.80
C SER A 10 28.70 -3.16 -19.62
N ASP A 11 28.67 -2.33 -20.66
CA ASP A 11 28.13 -0.97 -20.60
C ASP A 11 26.59 -1.01 -20.44
N LEU A 12 25.94 -2.00 -21.06
CA LEU A 12 24.49 -2.20 -20.91
C LEU A 12 24.09 -2.64 -19.49
N MET A 13 24.92 -3.39 -18.79
CA MET A 13 24.66 -3.84 -17.42
C MET A 13 24.66 -2.68 -16.42
N GLU A 14 25.40 -1.61 -16.68
CA GLU A 14 25.46 -0.40 -15.83
C GLU A 14 24.15 0.39 -15.87
N PHE A 15 23.36 0.25 -16.96
CA PHE A 15 22.05 0.91 -17.12
C PHE A 15 20.85 0.05 -16.68
N ILE A 16 21.07 -1.24 -16.37
CA ILE A 16 19.99 -2.14 -15.92
C ILE A 16 19.90 -2.06 -14.40
N THR A 17 19.14 -1.10 -13.89
CA THR A 17 18.75 -1.07 -12.49
C THR A 17 17.55 -2.01 -12.28
N ALA A 18 17.62 -2.87 -11.25
CA ALA A 18 16.47 -3.68 -10.89
C ALA A 18 15.31 -2.77 -10.44
N PRO A 19 14.06 -3.01 -10.89
CA PRO A 19 12.93 -2.18 -10.52
C PRO A 19 12.73 -2.16 -9.00
N GLN A 20 12.46 -0.97 -8.46
CA GLN A 20 12.17 -0.77 -7.05
C GLN A 20 10.71 -1.15 -6.78
N VAL A 21 10.50 -2.28 -6.13
CA VAL A 21 9.16 -2.78 -5.80
C VAL A 21 8.81 -2.41 -4.36
N LYS A 22 7.69 -1.69 -4.17
CA LYS A 22 7.17 -1.35 -2.85
C LYS A 22 5.86 -2.08 -2.57
N LEU A 23 5.77 -2.70 -1.39
CA LEU A 23 4.57 -3.37 -0.89
C LEU A 23 4.00 -2.55 0.25
N VAL A 24 2.93 -1.83 0.00
CA VAL A 24 2.25 -0.98 0.99
C VAL A 24 1.05 -1.72 1.54
N GLY A 25 1.14 -2.20 2.77
CA GLY A 25 0.03 -2.82 3.49
C GLY A 25 -0.67 -1.82 4.38
N THR A 26 -1.97 -1.64 4.22
CA THR A 26 -2.75 -0.73 5.07
C THR A 26 -3.84 -1.45 5.83
N GLY A 27 -4.01 -1.06 7.13
CA GLY A 27 -4.90 -1.72 8.07
C GLY A 27 -4.43 -3.11 8.49
N GLY A 28 -5.22 -3.77 9.35
CA GLY A 28 -4.82 -5.05 9.96
C GLY A 28 -4.50 -6.15 8.95
N ALA A 29 -5.37 -6.38 7.98
CA ALA A 29 -5.18 -7.45 6.99
C ALA A 29 -4.00 -7.18 6.05
N GLY A 30 -3.82 -5.93 5.59
CA GLY A 30 -2.68 -5.53 4.77
C GLY A 30 -1.36 -5.75 5.52
N ASN A 31 -1.27 -5.29 6.77
CA ASN A 31 -0.07 -5.47 7.60
C ASN A 31 0.23 -6.96 7.85
N ASN A 32 -0.78 -7.79 8.13
CA ASN A 32 -0.59 -9.23 8.32
C ASN A 32 -0.01 -9.93 7.07
N ILE A 33 -0.37 -9.47 5.87
CA ILE A 33 0.21 -9.99 4.63
C ILE A 33 1.68 -9.60 4.52
N LEU A 34 2.03 -8.34 4.81
CA LEU A 34 3.42 -7.90 4.82
C LEU A 34 4.27 -8.73 5.79
N ASP A 35 3.75 -9.01 6.98
CA ASP A 35 4.44 -9.82 7.98
C ASP A 35 4.70 -11.26 7.51
N ARG A 36 3.77 -11.83 6.74
CA ARG A 36 3.95 -13.16 6.12
C ARG A 36 5.01 -13.12 5.02
N LEU A 37 5.01 -12.10 4.18
CA LEU A 37 6.00 -11.92 3.11
C LEU A 37 7.41 -11.70 3.70
N TYR A 38 7.51 -10.86 4.71
CA TYR A 38 8.75 -10.65 5.46
C TYR A 38 9.29 -11.97 6.06
N SER A 39 8.41 -12.74 6.69
CA SER A 39 8.79 -14.03 7.30
C SER A 39 9.25 -15.06 6.24
N ARG A 40 8.80 -14.94 5.01
CA ARG A 40 9.25 -15.75 3.87
C ARG A 40 10.52 -15.23 3.20
N ARG A 41 11.08 -14.13 3.72
CA ARG A 41 12.33 -13.51 3.22
C ARG A 41 12.25 -13.17 1.72
N VAL A 42 11.14 -12.64 1.25
CA VAL A 42 11.01 -12.15 -0.12
C VAL A 42 12.03 -11.02 -0.32
N LYS A 43 12.92 -11.20 -1.31
CA LYS A 43 13.99 -10.25 -1.61
C LYS A 43 13.58 -9.27 -2.70
N GLY A 44 14.26 -8.13 -2.77
CA GLY A 44 14.05 -7.12 -3.83
C GLY A 44 12.76 -6.31 -3.66
N VAL A 45 12.16 -6.30 -2.46
CA VAL A 45 10.96 -5.52 -2.16
C VAL A 45 11.12 -4.73 -0.87
N GLU A 46 10.64 -3.50 -0.84
CA GLU A 46 10.46 -2.72 0.37
C GLU A 46 9.04 -2.89 0.88
N THR A 47 8.88 -3.18 2.17
CA THR A 47 7.57 -3.33 2.82
C THR A 47 7.26 -2.13 3.70
N ILE A 48 6.09 -1.52 3.50
CA ILE A 48 5.62 -0.32 4.21
C ILE A 48 4.28 -0.63 4.86
N ALA A 49 4.25 -0.71 6.18
CA ALA A 49 3.04 -0.94 6.94
C ALA A 49 2.45 0.38 7.42
N LEU A 50 1.21 0.65 7.02
CA LEU A 50 0.41 1.81 7.43
C LEU A 50 -0.79 1.33 8.25
N ASN A 51 -1.05 1.98 9.40
CA ASN A 51 -2.22 1.64 10.20
C ASN A 51 -2.64 2.82 11.09
N THR A 52 -3.92 2.89 11.42
CA THR A 52 -4.46 3.80 12.43
C THR A 52 -4.37 3.22 13.86
N ASP A 53 -4.11 1.90 13.98
CA ASP A 53 -3.90 1.20 15.24
C ASP A 53 -2.41 1.03 15.52
N ALA A 54 -1.91 1.77 16.50
CA ALA A 54 -0.50 1.76 16.90
C ALA A 54 -0.07 0.43 17.52
N ASN A 55 -0.95 -0.24 18.26
CA ASN A 55 -0.64 -1.52 18.92
C ASN A 55 -0.49 -2.64 17.87
N HIS A 56 -1.37 -2.65 16.86
CA HIS A 56 -1.24 -3.60 15.76
C HIS A 56 0.03 -3.35 14.96
N LEU A 57 0.31 -2.09 14.63
CA LEU A 57 1.48 -1.69 13.87
C LEU A 57 2.81 -1.98 14.60
N HIS A 58 2.84 -1.84 15.94
CA HIS A 58 4.02 -2.15 16.75
C HIS A 58 4.51 -3.60 16.55
N LYS A 59 3.58 -4.54 16.31
CA LYS A 59 3.88 -5.96 16.11
C LYS A 59 4.32 -6.29 14.68
N SER A 60 4.12 -5.38 13.73
CA SER A 60 4.48 -5.60 12.33
C SER A 60 5.99 -5.68 12.14
N LYS A 61 6.41 -6.53 11.21
CA LYS A 61 7.81 -6.77 10.82
C LYS A 61 8.22 -6.02 9.55
N ALA A 62 7.35 -5.17 9.01
CA ALA A 62 7.66 -4.41 7.80
C ALA A 62 8.91 -3.52 7.97
N HIS A 63 9.63 -3.26 6.87
CA HIS A 63 10.81 -2.40 6.86
C HIS A 63 10.49 -0.99 7.34
N VAL A 64 9.36 -0.44 6.87
CA VAL A 64 8.86 0.87 7.30
C VAL A 64 7.50 0.69 7.97
N ARG A 65 7.30 1.37 9.09
CA ARG A 65 6.04 1.36 9.85
C ARG A 65 5.63 2.78 10.15
N LYS A 66 4.37 3.15 9.85
CA LYS A 66 3.85 4.48 10.11
C LYS A 66 2.41 4.42 10.63
N VAL A 67 2.17 4.97 11.79
CA VAL A 67 0.80 5.27 12.26
C VAL A 67 0.28 6.44 11.44
N ILE A 68 -0.87 6.26 10.79
CA ILE A 68 -1.58 7.30 10.05
C ILE A 68 -2.75 7.84 10.86
N GLY A 69 -3.00 9.16 10.75
CA GLY A 69 -4.07 9.85 11.46
C GLY A 69 -3.94 9.80 12.98
N ALA A 70 -2.70 9.88 13.50
CA ALA A 70 -2.46 9.86 14.95
C ALA A 70 -3.20 10.96 15.69
N LYS A 71 -3.39 12.14 15.08
CA LYS A 71 -4.16 13.25 15.62
C LYS A 71 -5.66 12.95 15.69
N ILE A 72 -6.17 12.12 14.78
CA ILE A 72 -7.59 11.79 14.65
C ILE A 72 -7.95 10.62 15.57
N THR A 73 -7.18 9.53 15.51
CA THR A 73 -7.53 8.28 16.21
C THR A 73 -6.76 8.06 17.52
N GLN A 74 -5.74 8.86 17.78
CA GLN A 74 -4.82 8.66 18.91
C GLN A 74 -4.19 7.24 18.91
N GLY A 75 -4.02 6.63 17.73
CA GLY A 75 -3.48 5.28 17.59
C GLY A 75 -4.43 4.16 17.99
N ARG A 76 -5.74 4.44 18.17
CA ARG A 76 -6.75 3.46 18.62
C ARG A 76 -7.50 2.77 17.48
N GLY A 77 -7.09 3.02 16.23
CA GLY A 77 -7.76 2.48 15.05
C GLY A 77 -8.94 3.34 14.57
N ALA A 78 -9.44 3.03 13.37
CA ALA A 78 -10.54 3.76 12.73
C ALA A 78 -11.94 3.30 13.16
N GLY A 79 -12.05 2.42 14.16
CA GLY A 79 -13.36 1.99 14.70
C GLY A 79 -14.29 1.28 13.69
N GLY A 80 -13.74 0.70 12.61
CA GLY A 80 -14.54 0.09 11.54
C GLY A 80 -15.10 1.09 10.53
N ASP A 81 -14.89 2.40 10.70
CA ASP A 81 -15.41 3.45 9.83
C ASP A 81 -14.42 3.81 8.70
N PRO A 82 -14.76 3.53 7.41
CA PRO A 82 -13.90 3.89 6.28
C PRO A 82 -13.69 5.39 6.09
N TYR A 83 -14.65 6.21 6.47
CA TYR A 83 -14.50 7.67 6.39
C TYR A 83 -13.38 8.16 7.31
N THR A 84 -13.32 7.64 8.54
CA THR A 84 -12.22 7.91 9.46
C THR A 84 -10.89 7.39 8.90
N GLY A 85 -10.87 6.18 8.31
CA GLY A 85 -9.68 5.63 7.67
C GLY A 85 -9.15 6.49 6.52
N LYS A 86 -10.05 7.02 5.70
CA LYS A 86 -9.73 7.95 4.61
C LYS A 86 -9.10 9.24 5.14
N ARG A 87 -9.76 9.89 6.10
CA ARG A 87 -9.25 11.13 6.73
C ARG A 87 -7.87 10.94 7.36
N CYS A 88 -7.63 9.78 7.96
CA CYS A 88 -6.31 9.47 8.53
C CYS A 88 -5.20 9.40 7.48
N ALA A 89 -5.50 8.88 6.29
CA ALA A 89 -4.53 8.87 5.20
C ALA A 89 -4.33 10.27 4.62
N GLU A 90 -5.38 11.07 4.52
CA GLU A 90 -5.32 12.47 4.06
C GLU A 90 -4.53 13.36 5.04
N ASP A 91 -4.71 13.18 6.36
CA ASP A 91 -3.98 13.94 7.40
C ASP A 91 -2.46 13.68 7.38
N ASP A 92 -2.05 12.50 6.93
CA ASP A 92 -0.63 12.10 6.82
C ASP A 92 -0.12 12.07 5.37
N GLU A 93 -0.74 12.81 4.43
CA GLU A 93 -0.43 12.82 3.00
C GLU A 93 1.07 12.95 2.72
N GLU A 94 1.72 14.01 3.22
CA GLU A 94 3.13 14.29 2.97
C GLU A 94 4.03 13.12 3.43
N SER A 95 3.75 12.57 4.59
CA SER A 95 4.49 11.42 5.13
C SER A 95 4.27 10.14 4.32
N ILE A 96 3.07 9.92 3.77
CA ILE A 96 2.78 8.77 2.91
C ILE A 96 3.50 8.95 1.58
N ARG A 97 3.38 10.10 0.94
CA ARG A 97 4.03 10.42 -0.33
C ARG A 97 5.54 10.22 -0.28
N SER A 98 6.20 10.70 0.78
CA SER A 98 7.65 10.53 0.94
C SER A 98 8.11 9.07 0.99
N LYS A 99 7.22 8.13 1.32
CA LYS A 99 7.50 6.69 1.35
C LYS A 99 7.18 5.97 0.05
N LEU A 100 6.39 6.60 -0.82
CA LEU A 100 6.03 6.05 -2.13
C LEU A 100 7.02 6.46 -3.23
N ASN A 101 7.79 7.53 -2.99
CA ASN A 101 8.80 7.99 -3.94
C ASN A 101 9.79 6.86 -4.25
N ASP A 102 10.40 6.94 -5.44
CA ASP A 102 11.41 6.00 -5.95
C ASP A 102 10.89 4.56 -6.17
N GLY A 103 9.58 4.33 -6.13
CA GLY A 103 8.99 3.05 -6.49
C GLY A 103 8.67 2.99 -7.98
N ASP A 104 9.12 1.94 -8.67
CA ASP A 104 8.72 1.67 -10.06
C ASP A 104 7.41 0.88 -10.11
N ILE A 105 7.20 -0.01 -9.13
CA ILE A 105 5.98 -0.80 -8.97
C ILE A 105 5.53 -0.71 -7.51
N ILE A 106 4.30 -0.28 -7.28
CA ILE A 106 3.73 -0.12 -5.95
C ILE A 106 2.50 -1.00 -5.81
N PHE A 107 2.56 -1.97 -4.90
CA PHE A 107 1.41 -2.78 -4.50
C PHE A 107 0.73 -2.14 -3.30
N VAL A 108 -0.56 -1.81 -3.40
CA VAL A 108 -1.38 -1.34 -2.28
C VAL A 108 -2.27 -2.47 -1.81
N ILE A 109 -1.97 -3.03 -0.63
CA ILE A 109 -2.57 -4.24 -0.08
C ILE A 109 -3.49 -3.88 1.08
N ALA A 110 -4.78 -4.20 0.99
CA ALA A 110 -5.75 -3.86 2.03
C ALA A 110 -6.86 -4.90 2.19
N GLY A 111 -7.29 -5.11 3.43
CA GLY A 111 -8.55 -5.79 3.72
C GLY A 111 -9.71 -4.83 3.61
N MET A 112 -10.68 -5.17 2.76
CA MET A 112 -11.89 -4.40 2.54
C MET A 112 -12.99 -4.80 3.53
N GLY A 113 -13.84 -3.84 3.90
CA GLY A 113 -14.94 -4.04 4.86
C GLY A 113 -14.61 -3.64 6.29
N GLY A 114 -13.38 -3.21 6.57
CA GLY A 114 -12.98 -2.53 7.80
C GLY A 114 -12.81 -1.02 7.60
N GLY A 115 -12.43 -0.31 8.65
CA GLY A 115 -12.25 1.15 8.59
C GLY A 115 -10.94 1.55 7.88
N THR A 116 -9.80 1.19 8.46
CA THR A 116 -8.50 1.64 7.98
C THR A 116 -8.22 1.21 6.55
N GLY A 117 -8.23 -0.10 6.27
CA GLY A 117 -7.87 -0.62 4.94
C GLY A 117 -8.80 -0.10 3.84
N THR A 118 -10.12 -0.15 4.07
CA THR A 118 -11.13 0.30 3.10
C THR A 118 -11.02 1.79 2.80
N GLY A 119 -10.80 2.60 3.83
CA GLY A 119 -10.76 4.07 3.67
C GLY A 119 -9.41 4.57 3.15
N SER A 120 -8.31 4.05 3.66
CA SER A 120 -6.98 4.59 3.33
C SER A 120 -6.40 4.04 2.03
N ALA A 121 -6.72 2.79 1.63
CA ALA A 121 -6.12 2.19 0.44
C ALA A 121 -6.38 2.98 -0.85
N PRO A 122 -7.60 3.48 -1.15
CA PRO A 122 -7.83 4.31 -2.33
C PRO A 122 -7.05 5.62 -2.31
N VAL A 123 -6.85 6.23 -1.13
CA VAL A 123 -6.08 7.46 -0.96
C VAL A 123 -4.60 7.21 -1.22
N ILE A 124 -4.06 6.13 -0.64
CA ILE A 124 -2.66 5.71 -0.84
C ILE A 124 -2.41 5.39 -2.32
N ALA A 125 -3.32 4.66 -2.96
CA ALA A 125 -3.24 4.35 -4.39
C ALA A 125 -3.27 5.61 -5.25
N LYS A 126 -4.11 6.60 -4.92
CA LYS A 126 -4.12 7.91 -5.58
C LYS A 126 -2.75 8.58 -5.49
N TYR A 127 -2.14 8.61 -4.30
CA TYR A 127 -0.82 9.22 -4.12
C TYR A 127 0.27 8.45 -4.90
N ALA A 128 0.18 7.12 -4.94
CA ALA A 128 1.08 6.30 -5.75
C ALA A 128 0.91 6.58 -7.25
N LYS A 129 -0.31 6.82 -7.75
CA LYS A 129 -0.57 7.17 -9.16
C LYS A 129 -0.05 8.55 -9.56
N GLU A 130 0.24 9.41 -8.63
CA GLU A 130 0.84 10.73 -8.88
C GLU A 130 2.38 10.64 -9.00
N THR A 131 2.95 9.46 -8.78
CA THR A 131 4.32 9.10 -9.17
C THR A 131 4.30 8.41 -10.54
N ASP A 132 5.46 8.14 -11.12
CA ASP A 132 5.57 7.40 -12.39
C ASP A 132 5.44 5.87 -12.22
N ALA A 133 5.09 5.41 -11.01
CA ALA A 133 5.00 3.99 -10.67
C ALA A 133 3.77 3.30 -11.30
N VAL A 134 3.93 2.02 -11.61
CA VAL A 134 2.79 1.12 -11.87
C VAL A 134 2.14 0.76 -10.54
N VAL A 135 0.84 1.06 -10.38
CA VAL A 135 0.10 0.84 -9.14
C VAL A 135 -0.83 -0.36 -9.24
N VAL A 136 -0.58 -1.35 -8.39
CA VAL A 136 -1.35 -2.60 -8.32
C VAL A 136 -2.13 -2.66 -6.99
N GLY A 137 -3.45 -2.69 -7.05
CA GLY A 137 -4.30 -2.90 -5.89
C GLY A 137 -4.44 -4.38 -5.54
N VAL A 138 -4.31 -4.73 -4.26
CA VAL A 138 -4.60 -6.08 -3.75
C VAL A 138 -5.68 -5.96 -2.68
N ALA A 139 -6.92 -6.27 -3.06
CA ALA A 139 -8.09 -6.17 -2.19
C ALA A 139 -8.48 -7.54 -1.62
N ILE A 140 -8.47 -7.66 -0.29
CA ILE A 140 -8.95 -8.85 0.41
C ILE A 140 -10.40 -8.61 0.80
N LEU A 141 -11.31 -9.36 0.19
CA LEU A 141 -12.74 -9.24 0.48
C LEU A 141 -13.13 -10.11 1.68
N PRO A 142 -14.15 -9.67 2.46
CA PRO A 142 -14.66 -10.47 3.57
C PRO A 142 -15.37 -11.73 3.08
N PHE A 143 -15.31 -12.79 3.87
CA PHE A 143 -16.10 -13.99 3.66
C PHE A 143 -17.61 -13.71 3.85
N LYS A 144 -18.45 -14.60 3.32
CA LYS A 144 -19.92 -14.44 3.43
C LYS A 144 -20.41 -14.42 4.88
N GLU A 145 -19.74 -15.16 5.73
CA GLU A 145 -20.01 -15.32 7.17
C GLU A 145 -19.76 -14.04 7.97
N GLU A 146 -18.98 -13.10 7.44
CA GLU A 146 -18.71 -11.81 8.07
C GLU A 146 -19.88 -10.81 7.95
N GLY A 147 -20.89 -11.17 7.21
CA GLY A 147 -22.15 -10.45 7.13
C GLY A 147 -22.27 -9.44 5.98
N LEU A 148 -23.50 -9.16 5.62
CA LEU A 148 -23.84 -8.27 4.48
C LEU A 148 -23.36 -6.82 4.67
N PRO A 149 -23.44 -6.19 5.86
CA PRO A 149 -22.98 -4.82 6.03
C PRO A 149 -21.50 -4.66 5.71
N ARG A 150 -20.66 -5.60 6.19
CA ARG A 150 -19.22 -5.59 5.95
C ARG A 150 -18.90 -5.79 4.46
N ARG A 151 -19.66 -6.68 3.80
CA ARG A 151 -19.52 -6.92 2.36
C ARG A 151 -19.87 -5.68 1.53
N LYS A 152 -20.93 -4.94 1.90
CA LYS A 152 -21.32 -3.71 1.21
C LYS A 152 -20.19 -2.68 1.29
N ILE A 153 -19.67 -2.41 2.48
CA ILE A 153 -18.54 -1.51 2.70
C ILE A 153 -17.32 -1.96 1.88
N ALA A 154 -17.07 -3.27 1.82
CA ALA A 154 -15.94 -3.80 1.06
C ALA A 154 -16.06 -3.55 -0.44
N LEU A 155 -17.26 -3.69 -1.02
CA LEU A 155 -17.49 -3.46 -2.45
C LEU A 155 -17.40 -1.98 -2.80
N GLU A 156 -17.88 -1.09 -1.94
CA GLU A 156 -17.73 0.34 -2.09
C GLU A 156 -16.24 0.73 -2.08
N GLY A 157 -15.46 0.24 -1.11
CA GLY A 157 -14.02 0.49 -1.04
C GLY A 157 -13.24 -0.10 -2.22
N LEU A 158 -13.64 -1.29 -2.70
CA LEU A 158 -13.04 -1.90 -3.89
C LEU A 158 -13.29 -1.03 -5.14
N ALA A 159 -14.51 -0.49 -5.29
CA ALA A 159 -14.84 0.39 -6.41
C ALA A 159 -13.98 1.68 -6.40
N GLU A 160 -13.74 2.26 -5.22
CA GLU A 160 -12.86 3.42 -5.08
C GLU A 160 -11.38 3.07 -5.33
N LEU A 161 -10.91 1.91 -4.86
CA LEU A 161 -9.54 1.46 -5.09
C LEU A 161 -9.26 1.28 -6.59
N LYS A 162 -10.20 0.67 -7.33
CA LYS A 162 -10.09 0.45 -8.79
C LYS A 162 -9.91 1.73 -9.60
N LYS A 163 -10.42 2.87 -9.14
CA LYS A 163 -10.26 4.17 -9.83
C LYS A 163 -8.83 4.69 -9.77
N ASN A 164 -8.05 4.23 -8.80
CA ASN A 164 -6.73 4.74 -8.46
C ASN A 164 -5.59 3.74 -8.68
N CYS A 165 -5.86 2.61 -9.33
CA CYS A 165 -4.87 1.59 -9.65
C CYS A 165 -4.86 1.29 -11.15
N ASP A 166 -3.73 0.81 -11.67
CA ASP A 166 -3.63 0.31 -13.05
C ASP A 166 -4.32 -1.06 -13.17
N CYS A 167 -4.24 -1.88 -12.11
CA CYS A 167 -5.02 -3.12 -11.98
C CYS A 167 -5.33 -3.42 -10.50
N VAL A 168 -6.37 -4.24 -10.26
CA VAL A 168 -6.77 -4.71 -8.92
C VAL A 168 -7.16 -6.18 -9.00
#